data_e0a986bd9134daa7246fcf1006bc8585
#
_entry.id   e0a986bd9134daa7246fcf1006bc8585
#
_cell.length_a   1.000
_cell.length_b   1.000
_cell.length_c   1.000
_cell.angle_alpha   90.00
_cell.angle_beta   90.00
_cell.angle_gamma   90.00
#
_symmetry.space_group_name_H-M   'P 1'
#
loop_
_entity.id
_entity.type
_entity.pdbx_description
1 polymer ?
#
loop_
_entity_poly.entity_id
_entity_poly.type
_entity_poly.pdbx_seq_one_letter_code
_entity_poly.pdbx_strand_id
1 'polypeptide(L)'
;ERAGATEVLPASFSLEEWYTRLESLVPSNDVSDRPSQLIAVCGVTGGCGATTLALEMARELAQFHPVARGKVMLIEIPTRLGALGTLLNLDTTLTSHDLLRAEGRLQRELLEKALVPIETNLEVLIGPFRELPPSPPTAQALRQLLSLAQRRSGIVVLDLPCSFDDVLFETLALAQQSVLVGVQSVSSLRALKLVRDVMVREEGTRPPTVVLNRYDPSLAGFEAQRLEELLGIQPLLTVPSDLPALMASVGENQP
;
A
#
# COMPACT_ATOMS: atom_id res chain seq x y z
N GLU A 1 18.92 -19.45 1.26
CA GLU A 1 18.90 -20.02 2.63
C GLU A 1 19.96 -19.41 3.57
N ARG A 2 21.11 -18.88 3.08
CA ARG A 2 22.14 -18.28 3.95
C ARG A 2 21.95 -16.81 4.28
N ALA A 3 20.94 -16.13 3.72
CA ALA A 3 20.68 -14.69 3.93
C ALA A 3 19.37 -14.38 4.66
N GLY A 4 18.73 -15.36 5.31
CA GLY A 4 17.47 -15.16 6.00
C GLY A 4 16.26 -14.99 5.07
N ALA A 5 16.41 -15.21 3.77
CA ALA A 5 15.29 -15.26 2.85
C ALA A 5 14.52 -16.57 3.05
N THR A 6 13.25 -16.49 3.29
CA THR A 6 12.37 -17.65 3.50
C THR A 6 12.08 -18.39 2.19
N GLU A 7 12.19 -17.70 1.05
CA GLU A 7 12.00 -18.27 -0.29
C GLU A 7 12.62 -17.41 -1.40
N VAL A 8 12.92 -18.05 -2.55
CA VAL A 8 13.48 -17.40 -3.75
C VAL A 8 12.47 -17.59 -4.89
N LEU A 9 12.02 -16.50 -5.50
CA LEU A 9 11.14 -16.51 -6.67
C LEU A 9 11.96 -16.37 -7.96
N PRO A 10 11.62 -17.09 -9.04
CA PRO A 10 12.25 -16.89 -10.36
C PRO A 10 11.86 -15.49 -10.92
N ALA A 11 12.69 -14.94 -11.81
CA ALA A 11 12.50 -13.60 -12.39
C ALA A 11 11.24 -13.45 -13.26
N SER A 12 10.59 -14.57 -13.63
CA SER A 12 9.30 -14.59 -14.31
C SER A 12 8.35 -15.51 -13.54
N PHE A 13 7.45 -14.95 -12.79
CA PHE A 13 6.38 -15.70 -12.11
C PHE A 13 5.02 -15.09 -12.42
N SER A 14 4.00 -15.94 -12.44
CA SER A 14 2.62 -15.53 -12.64
C SER A 14 2.05 -14.92 -11.36
N LEU A 15 1.02 -14.11 -11.50
CA LEU A 15 0.23 -13.61 -10.36
C LEU A 15 -0.24 -14.76 -9.44
N GLU A 16 -0.59 -15.90 -10.02
CA GLU A 16 -1.04 -17.10 -9.29
C GLU A 16 0.06 -17.71 -8.41
N GLU A 17 1.30 -17.75 -8.89
CA GLU A 17 2.47 -18.16 -8.11
C GLU A 17 2.78 -17.17 -6.97
N TRP A 18 2.57 -15.88 -7.22
CA TRP A 18 2.68 -14.83 -6.20
C TRP A 18 1.68 -15.06 -5.07
N TYR A 19 0.44 -15.37 -5.40
CA TYR A 19 -0.62 -15.65 -4.43
C TYR A 19 -0.35 -16.90 -3.61
N THR A 20 -0.01 -18.00 -4.27
CA THR A 20 0.28 -19.28 -3.60
C THR A 20 1.41 -19.11 -2.58
N ARG A 21 2.37 -18.25 -2.87
CA ARG A 21 3.48 -18.00 -1.97
C ARG A 21 3.17 -16.99 -0.86
N LEU A 22 2.39 -15.97 -1.13
CA LEU A 22 1.85 -15.12 -0.07
C LEU A 22 1.00 -15.93 0.92
N GLU A 23 0.18 -16.86 0.43
CA GLU A 23 -0.58 -17.78 1.29
C GLU A 23 0.33 -18.71 2.11
N SER A 24 1.44 -19.17 1.55
CA SER A 24 2.38 -20.05 2.28
C SER A 24 3.18 -19.32 3.36
N LEU A 25 3.36 -18.00 3.23
CA LEU A 25 3.98 -17.16 4.26
C LEU A 25 3.02 -16.83 5.41
N VAL A 26 1.71 -17.10 5.22
CA VAL A 26 0.69 -16.97 6.26
C VAL A 26 0.50 -18.35 6.92
N PRO A 27 0.95 -18.58 8.17
CA PRO A 27 0.81 -19.86 8.83
C PRO A 27 -0.66 -20.31 8.88
N SER A 28 -0.95 -21.52 8.43
CA SER A 28 -2.29 -22.11 8.45
C SER A 28 -2.64 -22.58 9.86
N ASN A 29 -3.37 -21.81 10.63
CA ASN A 29 -4.15 -22.32 11.76
C ASN A 29 -5.31 -21.37 12.10
N ASP A 30 -6.45 -21.93 12.39
CA ASP A 30 -7.74 -21.41 12.83
C ASP A 30 -8.17 -19.98 12.44
N VAL A 31 -9.30 -19.94 11.70
CA VAL A 31 -9.83 -18.78 10.97
C VAL A 31 -10.37 -17.66 11.87
N SER A 32 -10.58 -17.90 13.16
CA SER A 32 -11.28 -16.95 14.05
C SER A 32 -10.38 -16.05 14.90
N ASP A 33 -9.06 -16.31 14.98
CA ASP A 33 -8.18 -15.65 15.97
C ASP A 33 -6.93 -14.97 15.38
N ARG A 34 -6.87 -14.78 14.04
CA ARG A 34 -5.70 -14.12 13.43
C ARG A 34 -5.84 -12.62 13.46
N PRO A 35 -4.79 -11.90 13.91
CA PRO A 35 -4.79 -10.44 13.81
C PRO A 35 -4.85 -10.02 12.34
N SER A 36 -5.63 -8.98 12.07
CA SER A 36 -5.69 -8.32 10.77
C SER A 36 -4.30 -7.95 10.28
N GLN A 37 -4.04 -8.14 8.99
CA GLN A 37 -2.77 -7.75 8.37
C GLN A 37 -2.83 -6.29 7.92
N LEU A 38 -1.80 -5.53 8.26
CA LEU A 38 -1.61 -4.15 7.83
C LEU A 38 -0.47 -4.11 6.82
N ILE A 39 -0.78 -3.69 5.60
CA ILE A 39 0.17 -3.54 4.49
C ILE A 39 0.27 -2.06 4.15
N ALA A 40 1.46 -1.49 4.27
CA ALA A 40 1.71 -0.09 3.94
C ALA A 40 2.36 0.04 2.56
N VAL A 41 1.75 0.80 1.66
CA VAL A 41 2.29 1.11 0.33
C VAL A 41 2.70 2.58 0.31
N CYS A 42 3.95 2.86 0.05
CA CYS A 42 4.49 4.21 0.05
C CYS A 42 5.26 4.50 -1.24
N GLY A 43 4.89 5.59 -1.92
CA GLY A 43 5.68 6.12 -3.02
C GLY A 43 6.87 6.91 -2.51
N VAL A 44 8.07 6.70 -3.07
CA VAL A 44 9.26 7.48 -2.68
C VAL A 44 9.43 8.76 -3.48
N THR A 45 8.65 8.93 -4.55
CA THR A 45 8.58 10.16 -5.35
C THR A 45 7.14 10.38 -5.83
N GLY A 46 6.74 11.62 -5.99
CA GLY A 46 5.44 11.95 -6.56
C GLY A 46 5.27 11.35 -7.96
N GLY A 47 4.08 10.81 -8.23
CA GLY A 47 3.75 10.22 -9.53
C GLY A 47 4.39 8.86 -9.84
N CYS A 48 5.03 8.19 -8.87
CA CYS A 48 5.59 6.85 -9.09
C CYS A 48 4.55 5.74 -9.25
N GLY A 49 3.26 6.02 -8.99
CA GLY A 49 2.15 5.07 -9.14
C GLY A 49 1.83 4.25 -7.89
N ALA A 50 2.25 4.72 -6.71
CA ALA A 50 1.98 4.01 -5.45
C ALA A 50 0.49 3.83 -5.18
N THR A 51 -0.34 4.86 -5.36
CA THR A 51 -1.80 4.80 -5.21
C THR A 51 -2.44 3.78 -6.15
N THR A 52 -2.02 3.76 -7.42
CA THR A 52 -2.49 2.75 -8.39
C THR A 52 -2.11 1.35 -7.93
N LEU A 53 -0.86 1.15 -7.51
CA LEU A 53 -0.39 -0.14 -7.03
C LEU A 53 -1.12 -0.57 -5.74
N ALA A 54 -1.38 0.36 -4.81
CA ALA A 54 -2.14 0.07 -3.59
C ALA A 54 -3.58 -0.36 -3.90
N LEU A 55 -4.23 0.32 -4.86
CA LEU A 55 -5.58 -0.03 -5.31
C LEU A 55 -5.62 -1.41 -5.95
N GLU A 56 -4.76 -1.68 -6.93
CA GLU A 56 -4.73 -2.98 -7.61
C GLU A 56 -4.32 -4.11 -6.66
N MET A 57 -3.38 -3.87 -5.76
CA MET A 57 -3.04 -4.82 -4.69
C MET A 57 -4.24 -5.12 -3.79
N ALA A 58 -5.02 -4.11 -3.41
CA ALA A 58 -6.20 -4.29 -2.58
C ALA A 58 -7.31 -5.08 -3.32
N ARG A 59 -7.49 -4.84 -4.62
CA ARG A 59 -8.41 -5.59 -5.49
C ARG A 59 -8.03 -7.05 -5.58
N GLU A 60 -6.78 -7.32 -5.89
CA GLU A 60 -6.27 -8.67 -5.99
C GLU A 60 -6.37 -9.42 -4.66
N LEU A 61 -5.97 -8.79 -3.55
CA LEU A 61 -6.14 -9.37 -2.22
C LEU A 61 -7.61 -9.65 -1.90
N ALA A 62 -8.54 -8.79 -2.29
CA ALA A 62 -9.97 -8.98 -2.07
C ALA A 62 -10.54 -10.16 -2.86
N GLN A 63 -10.02 -10.42 -4.06
CA GLN A 63 -10.42 -11.54 -4.89
C GLN A 63 -10.06 -12.89 -4.25
N PHE A 64 -8.88 -12.99 -3.62
CA PHE A 64 -8.36 -14.24 -3.08
C PHE A 64 -8.53 -14.38 -1.56
N HIS A 65 -8.77 -13.27 -0.84
CA HIS A 65 -8.97 -13.33 0.61
C HIS A 65 -10.35 -13.91 0.95
N PRO A 66 -10.43 -14.97 1.77
CA PRO A 66 -11.70 -15.53 2.15
C PRO A 66 -12.57 -14.54 2.91
N VAL A 67 -13.81 -14.30 2.44
CA VAL A 67 -14.77 -13.38 3.08
C VAL A 67 -15.00 -13.71 4.58
N ALA A 68 -14.92 -15.00 4.94
CA ALA A 68 -15.04 -15.46 6.32
C ALA A 68 -13.96 -14.90 7.26
N ARG A 69 -12.83 -14.41 6.71
CA ARG A 69 -11.74 -13.75 7.47
C ARG A 69 -11.88 -12.24 7.56
N GLY A 70 -13.01 -11.68 7.16
CA GLY A 70 -13.25 -10.25 7.06
C GLY A 70 -12.85 -9.70 5.69
N LYS A 71 -13.33 -8.52 5.37
CA LYS A 71 -13.07 -7.85 4.11
C LYS A 71 -11.66 -7.28 4.03
N VAL A 72 -11.24 -6.96 2.82
CA VAL A 72 -10.09 -6.10 2.55
C VAL A 72 -10.53 -4.64 2.63
N MET A 73 -9.73 -3.80 3.28
CA MET A 73 -9.96 -2.37 3.38
C MET A 73 -8.76 -1.63 2.81
N LEU A 74 -9.01 -0.74 1.85
CA LEU A 74 -7.99 0.21 1.36
C LEU A 74 -8.24 1.57 2.01
N ILE A 75 -7.21 2.14 2.63
CA ILE A 75 -7.28 3.46 3.27
C ILE A 75 -6.24 4.38 2.63
N GLU A 76 -6.70 5.49 2.06
CA GLU A 76 -5.82 6.56 1.62
C GLU A 76 -5.56 7.53 2.78
N ILE A 77 -4.29 7.62 3.19
CA ILE A 77 -3.86 8.51 4.28
C ILE A 77 -3.52 9.88 3.72
N PRO A 78 -4.27 10.91 4.12
CA PRO A 78 -4.13 12.22 3.51
C PRO A 78 -2.99 13.00 4.16
N THR A 79 -2.08 13.50 3.34
CA THR A 79 -1.25 14.65 3.72
C THR A 79 -1.55 15.85 2.86
N ARG A 80 -2.18 15.61 1.71
CA ARG A 80 -2.65 16.63 0.75
C ARG A 80 -3.91 16.12 0.05
N LEU A 81 -4.07 16.38 -1.25
CA LEU A 81 -5.18 15.82 -2.02
C LEU A 81 -4.96 14.32 -2.27
N GLY A 82 -6.02 13.55 -2.01
CA GLY A 82 -6.10 12.14 -2.37
C GLY A 82 -6.38 11.95 -3.87
N ALA A 83 -6.06 10.79 -4.38
CA ALA A 83 -6.29 10.41 -5.78
C ALA A 83 -7.40 9.35 -5.94
N LEU A 84 -7.67 8.54 -4.91
CA LEU A 84 -8.62 7.43 -5.01
C LEU A 84 -10.05 7.89 -5.34
N GLY A 85 -10.49 9.00 -4.76
CA GLY A 85 -11.82 9.56 -5.06
C GLY A 85 -12.00 9.86 -6.55
N THR A 86 -10.96 10.42 -7.19
CA THR A 86 -10.97 10.71 -8.63
C THR A 86 -10.80 9.44 -9.46
N LEU A 87 -9.87 8.56 -9.10
CA LEU A 87 -9.61 7.31 -9.84
C LEU A 87 -10.81 6.37 -9.87
N LEU A 88 -11.58 6.34 -8.79
CA LEU A 88 -12.73 5.46 -8.63
C LEU A 88 -14.07 6.17 -8.94
N ASN A 89 -14.02 7.44 -9.36
CA ASN A 89 -15.21 8.27 -9.58
C ASN A 89 -16.19 8.21 -8.39
N LEU A 90 -15.65 8.32 -7.16
CA LEU A 90 -16.44 8.26 -5.94
C LEU A 90 -16.84 9.65 -5.46
N ASP A 91 -18.09 9.76 -5.01
CA ASP A 91 -18.59 10.93 -4.31
C ASP A 91 -19.00 10.54 -2.89
N THR A 92 -18.26 11.01 -1.91
CA THR A 92 -18.54 10.78 -0.49
C THR A 92 -18.41 12.07 0.29
N THR A 93 -19.22 12.19 1.35
CA THR A 93 -19.18 13.33 2.26
C THR A 93 -18.18 13.18 3.39
N LEU A 94 -17.70 11.96 3.64
CA LEU A 94 -16.72 11.66 4.69
C LEU A 94 -15.46 11.06 4.07
N THR A 95 -14.32 11.60 4.44
CA THR A 95 -12.99 11.19 4.00
C THR A 95 -12.15 10.68 5.16
N SER A 96 -11.02 10.06 4.89
CA SER A 96 -10.06 9.64 5.93
C SER A 96 -9.58 10.85 6.77
N HIS A 97 -9.50 12.03 6.17
CA HIS A 97 -9.14 13.25 6.89
C HIS A 97 -10.19 13.65 7.93
N ASP A 98 -11.49 13.52 7.61
CA ASP A 98 -12.57 13.83 8.56
C ASP A 98 -12.52 12.89 9.76
N LEU A 99 -12.23 11.61 9.52
CA LEU A 99 -12.09 10.62 10.57
C LEU A 99 -10.86 10.92 11.46
N LEU A 100 -9.73 11.27 10.84
CA LEU A 100 -8.50 11.60 11.57
C LEU A 100 -8.63 12.88 12.40
N ARG A 101 -9.52 13.80 12.02
CA ARG A 101 -9.84 15.00 12.81
C ARG A 101 -10.90 14.79 13.89
N ALA A 102 -11.58 13.67 13.86
CA ALA A 102 -12.66 13.41 14.82
C ALA A 102 -12.17 13.25 16.27
N GLU A 103 -10.86 13.18 16.51
CA GLU A 103 -10.14 13.10 17.79
C GLU A 103 -11.02 12.60 18.95
N GLY A 104 -10.70 11.50 19.58
CA GLY A 104 -11.46 10.93 20.70
C GLY A 104 -12.93 10.57 20.42
N ARG A 105 -13.54 11.08 19.32
CA ARG A 105 -14.88 10.74 18.84
C ARG A 105 -14.88 9.74 17.69
N LEU A 106 -13.68 9.29 17.25
CA LEU A 106 -13.56 8.30 16.22
C LEU A 106 -14.06 6.96 16.77
N GLN A 107 -15.22 6.54 16.28
CA GLN A 107 -15.89 5.30 16.65
C GLN A 107 -16.15 4.45 15.41
N ARG A 108 -16.49 3.19 15.63
CA ARG A 108 -16.75 2.21 14.56
C ARG A 108 -17.84 2.69 13.59
N GLU A 109 -18.90 3.27 14.12
CA GLU A 109 -20.04 3.76 13.33
C GLU A 109 -19.65 4.88 12.37
N LEU A 110 -18.67 5.72 12.74
CA LEU A 110 -18.17 6.78 11.88
C LEU A 110 -17.30 6.20 10.75
N LEU A 111 -16.45 5.23 11.07
CA LEU A 111 -15.68 4.50 10.06
C LEU A 111 -16.61 3.80 9.06
N GLU A 112 -17.64 3.10 9.54
CA GLU A 112 -18.59 2.39 8.68
C GLU A 112 -19.36 3.32 7.73
N LYS A 113 -19.68 4.54 8.17
CA LYS A 113 -20.32 5.55 7.32
C LYS A 113 -19.40 6.14 6.25
N ALA A 114 -18.11 6.15 6.49
CA ALA A 114 -17.12 6.72 5.57
C ALA A 114 -16.61 5.69 4.54
N LEU A 115 -16.79 4.41 4.81
CA LEU A 115 -16.35 3.34 3.92
C LEU A 115 -17.27 3.22 2.71
N VAL A 116 -16.67 3.15 1.53
CA VAL A 116 -17.37 2.94 0.26
C VAL A 116 -17.05 1.54 -0.25
N PRO A 117 -18.07 0.65 -0.38
CA PRO A 117 -17.85 -0.65 -1.01
C PRO A 117 -17.65 -0.44 -2.53
N ILE A 118 -16.55 -0.94 -3.07
CA ILE A 118 -16.26 -0.89 -4.52
C ILE A 118 -16.32 -2.27 -5.18
N GLU A 119 -16.14 -3.34 -4.39
CA GLU A 119 -16.29 -4.72 -4.82
C GLU A 119 -16.88 -5.56 -3.67
N THR A 120 -17.26 -6.80 -3.95
CA THR A 120 -17.92 -7.67 -2.96
C THR A 120 -17.12 -7.79 -1.66
N ASN A 121 -15.80 -7.85 -1.73
CA ASN A 121 -14.90 -8.06 -0.59
C ASN A 121 -13.92 -6.89 -0.37
N LEU A 122 -14.14 -5.74 -1.03
CA LEU A 122 -13.28 -4.57 -0.94
C LEU A 122 -14.06 -3.32 -0.58
N GLU A 123 -13.63 -2.65 0.49
CA GLU A 123 -14.13 -1.34 0.91
C GLU A 123 -12.99 -0.33 0.92
N VAL A 124 -13.29 0.91 0.56
CA VAL A 124 -12.30 1.98 0.45
C VAL A 124 -12.66 3.14 1.35
N LEU A 125 -11.69 3.65 2.09
CA LEU A 125 -11.75 4.94 2.78
C LEU A 125 -10.86 5.92 2.01
N ILE A 126 -11.50 6.81 1.25
CA ILE A 126 -10.77 7.75 0.39
C ILE A 126 -10.26 8.96 1.17
N GLY A 127 -9.15 9.54 0.70
CA GLY A 127 -8.62 10.82 1.17
C GLY A 127 -9.43 12.03 0.67
N PRO A 128 -9.14 13.23 1.16
CA PRO A 128 -9.75 14.46 0.66
C PRO A 128 -9.31 14.71 -0.79
N PHE A 129 -10.25 14.89 -1.68
CA PHE A 129 -9.98 15.06 -3.12
C PHE A 129 -10.60 16.36 -3.71
N ARG A 130 -11.44 17.06 -2.94
CA ARG A 130 -12.06 18.32 -3.35
C ARG A 130 -11.39 19.55 -2.74
N GLU A 131 -10.91 19.41 -1.52
CA GLU A 131 -10.31 20.50 -0.75
C GLU A 131 -9.01 20.06 -0.10
N LEU A 132 -8.09 21.01 0.04
CA LEU A 132 -6.83 20.75 0.74
C LEU A 132 -7.11 20.62 2.24
N PRO A 133 -6.63 19.56 2.89
CA PRO A 133 -6.77 19.44 4.33
C PRO A 133 -6.02 20.56 5.05
N PRO A 134 -6.62 21.15 6.11
CA PRO A 134 -6.03 22.29 6.80
C PRO A 134 -4.78 21.92 7.62
N SER A 135 -4.61 20.66 7.99
CA SER A 135 -3.49 20.17 8.81
C SER A 135 -3.20 18.71 8.52
N PRO A 136 -1.95 18.27 8.68
CA PRO A 136 -1.63 16.84 8.63
C PRO A 136 -2.29 16.08 9.80
N PRO A 137 -2.50 14.78 9.65
CA PRO A 137 -3.00 13.94 10.74
C PRO A 137 -1.99 13.83 11.88
N THR A 138 -2.48 13.60 13.09
CA THR A 138 -1.62 13.26 14.23
C THR A 138 -1.38 11.74 14.27
N ALA A 139 -0.22 11.33 14.77
CA ALA A 139 0.11 9.91 14.96
C ALA A 139 -0.92 9.19 15.86
N GLN A 140 -1.46 9.88 16.87
CA GLN A 140 -2.49 9.33 17.73
C GLN A 140 -3.79 9.04 16.99
N ALA A 141 -4.28 9.99 16.18
CA ALA A 141 -5.49 9.82 15.38
C ALA A 141 -5.33 8.67 14.37
N LEU A 142 -4.14 8.58 13.76
CA LEU A 142 -3.81 7.49 12.85
C LEU A 142 -3.83 6.14 13.57
N ARG A 143 -3.17 5.99 14.71
CA ARG A 143 -3.21 4.74 15.51
C ARG A 143 -4.64 4.33 15.88
N GLN A 144 -5.51 5.28 16.21
CA GLN A 144 -6.93 4.99 16.49
C GLN A 144 -7.65 4.47 15.25
N LEU A 145 -7.48 5.13 14.10
CA LEU A 145 -8.08 4.72 12.83
C LEU A 145 -7.62 3.31 12.46
N LEU A 146 -6.32 3.05 12.50
CA LEU A 146 -5.75 1.74 12.16
C LEU A 146 -6.25 0.64 13.11
N SER A 147 -6.35 0.93 14.41
CA SER A 147 -6.89 -0.02 15.39
C SER A 147 -8.37 -0.37 15.11
N LEU A 148 -9.19 0.58 14.68
CA LEU A 148 -10.57 0.33 14.29
C LEU A 148 -10.66 -0.47 12.98
N ALA A 149 -9.84 -0.10 11.99
CA ALA A 149 -9.77 -0.77 10.70
C ALA A 149 -9.37 -2.25 10.85
N GLN A 150 -8.32 -2.53 11.64
CA GLN A 150 -7.84 -3.88 11.88
C GLN A 150 -8.83 -4.77 12.64
N ARG A 151 -9.63 -4.19 13.55
CA ARG A 151 -10.70 -4.96 14.23
C ARG A 151 -11.87 -5.32 13.32
N ARG A 152 -12.02 -4.62 12.20
CA ARG A 152 -13.14 -4.79 11.27
C ARG A 152 -12.78 -5.61 10.03
N SER A 153 -11.51 -5.58 9.61
CA SER A 153 -11.07 -6.12 8.33
C SER A 153 -9.98 -7.16 8.50
N GLY A 154 -9.97 -8.16 7.64
CA GLY A 154 -8.92 -9.19 7.63
C GLY A 154 -7.59 -8.66 7.11
N ILE A 155 -7.65 -7.77 6.13
CA ILE A 155 -6.48 -7.08 5.57
C ILE A 155 -6.78 -5.58 5.47
N VAL A 156 -5.82 -4.75 5.87
CA VAL A 156 -5.86 -3.30 5.67
C VAL A 156 -4.67 -2.90 4.81
N VAL A 157 -4.93 -2.34 3.65
CA VAL A 157 -3.93 -1.74 2.76
C VAL A 157 -3.94 -0.23 2.98
N LEU A 158 -2.78 0.35 3.22
CA LEU A 158 -2.61 1.80 3.37
C LEU A 158 -1.93 2.37 2.14
N ASP A 159 -2.55 3.34 1.50
CA ASP A 159 -1.89 4.20 0.54
C ASP A 159 -1.31 5.42 1.27
N LEU A 160 0.02 5.47 1.33
CA LEU A 160 0.75 6.47 2.09
C LEU A 160 1.38 7.51 1.16
N PRO A 161 1.32 8.79 1.53
CA PRO A 161 1.95 9.84 0.77
C PRO A 161 3.48 9.80 0.91
N CYS A 162 4.17 10.39 -0.07
CA CYS A 162 5.61 10.62 -0.03
C CYS A 162 5.94 11.87 0.80
N SER A 163 5.76 11.81 2.12
CA SER A 163 5.97 12.97 3.00
C SER A 163 7.26 12.93 3.82
N PHE A 164 7.82 11.75 4.03
CA PHE A 164 9.03 11.52 4.85
C PHE A 164 9.00 12.20 6.24
N ASP A 165 7.82 12.24 6.84
CA ASP A 165 7.57 12.77 8.17
C ASP A 165 7.44 11.65 9.21
N ASP A 166 7.33 12.02 10.49
CA ASP A 166 7.20 11.07 11.59
C ASP A 166 5.95 10.19 11.44
N VAL A 167 4.86 10.73 10.87
CA VAL A 167 3.61 9.97 10.64
C VAL A 167 3.85 8.83 9.65
N LEU A 168 4.59 9.08 8.57
CA LEU A 168 4.96 8.05 7.62
C LEU A 168 5.78 6.94 8.30
N PHE A 169 6.86 7.30 8.99
CA PHE A 169 7.74 6.29 9.61
C PHE A 169 7.05 5.51 10.71
N GLU A 170 6.22 6.15 11.55
CA GLU A 170 5.38 5.45 12.52
C GLU A 170 4.42 4.47 11.85
N THR A 171 3.81 4.86 10.72
CA THR A 171 2.89 3.98 9.99
C THR A 171 3.61 2.78 9.40
N LEU A 172 4.78 3.00 8.80
CA LEU A 172 5.62 1.93 8.28
C LEU A 172 6.08 0.96 9.38
N ALA A 173 6.36 1.47 10.58
CA ALA A 173 6.74 0.64 11.73
C ALA A 173 5.57 -0.20 12.28
N LEU A 174 4.33 0.29 12.18
CA LEU A 174 3.12 -0.45 12.59
C LEU A 174 2.71 -1.54 11.58
N ALA A 175 3.11 -1.41 10.34
CA ALA A 175 2.74 -2.33 9.28
C ALA A 175 3.50 -3.67 9.40
N GLN A 176 2.79 -4.80 9.19
CA GLN A 176 3.41 -6.11 9.09
C GLN A 176 4.20 -6.26 7.79
N GLN A 177 3.79 -5.53 6.75
CA GLN A 177 4.50 -5.47 5.47
C GLN A 177 4.52 -4.03 4.97
N SER A 178 5.65 -3.61 4.43
CA SER A 178 5.82 -2.30 3.82
C SER A 178 6.32 -2.45 2.38
N VAL A 179 5.67 -1.74 1.46
CA VAL A 179 6.01 -1.73 0.04
C VAL A 179 6.46 -0.32 -0.34
N LEU A 180 7.71 -0.18 -0.74
CA LEU A 180 8.26 1.07 -1.27
C LEU A 180 8.21 1.06 -2.79
N VAL A 181 7.51 2.03 -3.36
CA VAL A 181 7.30 2.15 -4.81
C VAL A 181 8.16 3.27 -5.37
N GLY A 182 8.97 2.94 -6.36
CA GLY A 182 9.76 3.89 -7.12
C GLY A 182 9.69 3.65 -8.62
N VAL A 183 10.43 4.45 -9.37
CA VAL A 183 10.58 4.33 -10.83
C VAL A 183 12.06 4.37 -11.23
N GLN A 184 12.37 3.98 -12.46
CA GLN A 184 13.72 4.01 -13.03
C GLN A 184 14.20 5.46 -13.27
N SER A 185 14.46 6.19 -12.18
CA SER A 185 15.09 7.50 -12.21
C SER A 185 16.09 7.63 -11.06
N VAL A 186 17.13 8.42 -11.27
CA VAL A 186 18.20 8.60 -10.26
C VAL A 186 17.64 9.13 -8.94
N SER A 187 16.71 10.08 -9.00
CA SER A 187 16.07 10.65 -7.81
C SER A 187 15.24 9.60 -7.04
N SER A 188 14.47 8.80 -7.76
CA SER A 188 13.64 7.75 -7.16
C SER A 188 14.48 6.63 -6.55
N LEU A 189 15.53 6.16 -7.24
CA LEU A 189 16.44 5.14 -6.70
C LEU A 189 17.18 5.64 -5.45
N ARG A 190 17.61 6.91 -5.45
CA ARG A 190 18.23 7.51 -4.27
C ARG A 190 17.26 7.58 -3.10
N ALA A 191 16.02 7.97 -3.35
CA ALA A 191 14.98 8.01 -2.32
C ALA A 191 14.63 6.61 -1.80
N LEU A 192 14.47 5.60 -2.68
CA LEU A 192 14.28 4.20 -2.29
C LEU A 192 15.36 3.72 -1.34
N LYS A 193 16.63 3.93 -1.73
CA LYS A 193 17.77 3.53 -0.91
C LYS A 193 17.75 4.21 0.45
N LEU A 194 17.51 5.52 0.48
CA LEU A 194 17.50 6.29 1.73
C LEU A 194 16.39 5.82 2.68
N VAL A 195 15.16 5.71 2.20
CA VAL A 195 14.00 5.28 3.03
C VAL A 195 14.20 3.85 3.53
N ARG A 196 14.62 2.95 2.64
CA ARG A 196 14.93 1.57 3.02
C ARG A 196 16.02 1.51 4.10
N ASP A 197 17.11 2.24 3.91
CA ASP A 197 18.23 2.24 4.88
C ASP A 197 17.81 2.80 6.24
N VAL A 198 16.89 3.78 6.27
CA VAL A 198 16.28 4.26 7.53
C VAL A 198 15.46 3.15 8.17
N MET A 199 14.55 2.52 7.43
CA MET A 199 13.68 1.45 7.96
C MET A 199 14.48 0.25 8.49
N VAL A 200 15.54 -0.15 7.80
CA VAL A 200 16.37 -1.30 8.22
C VAL A 200 17.17 -1.01 9.49
N ARG A 201 17.46 0.26 9.77
CA ARG A 201 18.18 0.66 11.02
C ARG A 201 17.28 0.70 12.24
N GLU A 202 15.99 0.90 12.06
CA GLU A 202 15.03 0.93 13.16
C GLU A 202 14.80 -0.48 13.71
N GLU A 203 15.13 -0.69 14.98
CA GLU A 203 14.97 -1.99 15.63
C GLU A 203 13.51 -2.46 15.60
N GLY A 204 13.30 -3.70 15.20
CA GLY A 204 11.96 -4.32 15.13
C GLY A 204 11.20 -4.04 13.83
N THR A 205 11.72 -3.22 12.92
CA THR A 205 11.11 -2.98 11.61
C THR A 205 11.48 -4.09 10.62
N ARG A 206 10.49 -4.63 9.91
CA ARG A 206 10.76 -5.59 8.84
C ARG A 206 11.32 -4.86 7.62
N PRO A 207 12.31 -5.46 6.92
CA PRO A 207 12.79 -4.89 5.66
C PRO A 207 11.64 -4.67 4.69
N PRO A 208 11.52 -3.49 4.06
CA PRO A 208 10.46 -3.23 3.11
C PRO A 208 10.68 -3.99 1.80
N THR A 209 9.59 -4.39 1.17
CA THR A 209 9.58 -4.83 -0.22
C THR A 209 9.76 -3.62 -1.13
N VAL A 210 10.67 -3.68 -2.08
CA VAL A 210 10.90 -2.60 -3.05
C VAL A 210 10.33 -3.00 -4.40
N VAL A 211 9.51 -2.12 -4.97
CA VAL A 211 8.89 -2.29 -6.29
C VAL A 211 9.32 -1.14 -7.19
N LEU A 212 9.88 -1.46 -8.35
CA LEU A 212 10.07 -0.51 -9.44
C LEU A 212 8.89 -0.57 -10.40
N ASN A 213 8.07 0.46 -10.36
CA ASN A 213 6.94 0.62 -11.26
C ASN A 213 7.37 1.24 -12.60
N ARG A 214 6.60 0.98 -13.64
CA ARG A 214 6.88 1.41 -15.02
C ARG A 214 8.26 0.97 -15.50
N TYR A 215 8.63 -0.24 -15.14
CA TYR A 215 9.94 -0.79 -15.47
C TYR A 215 10.07 -1.06 -16.96
N ASP A 216 11.15 -0.54 -17.54
CA ASP A 216 11.57 -0.78 -18.92
C ASP A 216 12.94 -1.49 -18.89
N PRO A 217 13.02 -2.78 -19.25
CA PRO A 217 14.27 -3.53 -19.25
C PRO A 217 15.27 -3.04 -20.30
N SER A 218 14.83 -2.26 -21.29
CA SER A 218 15.69 -1.70 -22.34
C SER A 218 16.44 -0.44 -21.93
N LEU A 219 16.11 0.15 -20.78
CA LEU A 219 16.70 1.40 -20.33
C LEU A 219 18.11 1.19 -19.80
N ALA A 220 19.10 1.62 -20.59
CA ALA A 220 20.52 1.45 -20.27
C ALA A 220 20.90 2.09 -18.92
N GLY A 221 21.66 1.37 -18.11
CA GLY A 221 22.09 1.80 -16.78
C GLY A 221 21.09 1.51 -15.66
N PHE A 222 19.92 0.94 -15.99
CA PHE A 222 18.87 0.55 -15.05
C PHE A 222 18.54 -0.93 -15.14
N GLU A 223 19.52 -1.75 -15.49
CA GLU A 223 19.37 -3.20 -15.54
C GLU A 223 19.07 -3.76 -14.15
N ALA A 224 18.20 -4.77 -14.06
CA ALA A 224 17.69 -5.30 -12.78
C ALA A 224 18.83 -5.69 -11.82
N GLN A 225 19.82 -6.44 -12.30
CA GLN A 225 20.95 -6.88 -11.48
C GLN A 225 21.73 -5.69 -10.89
N ARG A 226 21.98 -4.65 -11.68
CA ARG A 226 22.65 -3.44 -11.21
C ARG A 226 21.84 -2.69 -10.17
N LEU A 227 20.52 -2.66 -10.32
CA LEU A 227 19.60 -2.04 -9.37
C LEU A 227 19.51 -2.84 -8.06
N GLU A 228 19.53 -4.16 -8.13
CA GLU A 228 19.60 -5.05 -6.96
C GLU A 228 20.87 -4.77 -6.13
N GLU A 229 22.01 -4.67 -6.80
CA GLU A 229 23.28 -4.33 -6.17
C GLU A 229 23.25 -2.93 -5.53
N LEU A 230 22.76 -1.92 -6.27
CA LEU A 230 22.67 -0.54 -5.81
C LEU A 230 21.76 -0.38 -4.59
N LEU A 231 20.61 -1.06 -4.61
CA LEU A 231 19.61 -1.00 -3.55
C LEU A 231 19.90 -1.99 -2.41
N GLY A 232 20.78 -2.96 -2.63
CA GLY A 232 21.08 -4.02 -1.67
C GLY A 232 19.88 -4.91 -1.39
N ILE A 233 19.11 -5.24 -2.42
CA ILE A 233 17.90 -6.09 -2.36
C ILE A 233 18.00 -7.19 -3.40
N GLN A 234 17.37 -8.34 -3.14
CA GLN A 234 17.21 -9.43 -4.09
C GLN A 234 16.05 -10.32 -3.66
N PRO A 235 15.11 -10.64 -4.57
CA PRO A 235 14.97 -10.12 -5.94
C PRO A 235 14.38 -8.70 -5.98
N LEU A 236 14.63 -7.99 -7.08
CA LEU A 236 13.95 -6.74 -7.39
C LEU A 236 12.57 -7.06 -7.99
N LEU A 237 11.51 -6.54 -7.39
CA LEU A 237 10.17 -6.62 -7.96
C LEU A 237 9.94 -5.48 -8.96
N THR A 238 9.42 -5.81 -10.13
CA THR A 238 9.16 -4.85 -11.20
C THR A 238 7.75 -4.95 -11.72
N VAL A 239 7.14 -3.80 -12.01
CA VAL A 239 5.86 -3.69 -12.71
C VAL A 239 6.13 -3.00 -14.04
N PRO A 240 5.84 -3.64 -15.17
CA PRO A 240 6.11 -3.05 -16.49
C PRO A 240 5.24 -1.82 -16.74
N SER A 241 5.68 -0.96 -17.68
CA SER A 241 4.88 0.17 -18.13
C SER A 241 3.82 -0.30 -19.12
N ASP A 242 2.55 -0.24 -18.72
CA ASP A 242 1.42 -0.50 -19.60
C ASP A 242 0.39 0.65 -19.49
N LEU A 243 0.75 1.79 -20.08
CA LEU A 243 -0.13 2.95 -20.09
C LEU A 243 -1.44 2.72 -20.84
N PRO A 244 -1.49 2.00 -21.99
CA PRO A 244 -2.74 1.70 -22.64
C PRO A 244 -3.72 0.91 -21.78
N ALA A 245 -3.28 -0.15 -21.11
CA ALA A 245 -4.14 -0.92 -20.21
C ALA A 245 -4.65 -0.08 -19.04
N LEU A 246 -3.77 0.74 -18.44
CA LEU A 246 -4.15 1.64 -17.35
C LEU A 246 -5.20 2.66 -17.79
N MET A 247 -5.03 3.27 -18.96
CA MET A 247 -5.99 4.25 -19.49
C MET A 247 -7.34 3.62 -19.84
N ALA A 248 -7.33 2.38 -20.34
CA ALA A 248 -8.56 1.63 -20.59
C ALA A 248 -9.34 1.38 -19.29
N SER A 249 -8.67 0.92 -18.25
CA SER A 249 -9.31 0.63 -16.94
C SER A 249 -9.90 1.88 -16.28
N VAL A 250 -9.25 3.03 -16.41
CA VAL A 250 -9.77 4.31 -15.91
C VAL A 250 -10.96 4.80 -16.75
N GLY A 251 -10.93 4.58 -18.07
CA GLY A 251 -12.01 4.97 -18.99
C GLY A 251 -13.30 4.17 -18.83
N GLU A 252 -13.21 2.90 -18.47
CA GLU A 252 -14.37 2.02 -18.25
C GLU A 252 -15.15 2.34 -16.96
N ASN A 253 -14.53 3.04 -16.02
CA ASN A 253 -15.17 3.50 -14.78
C ASN A 253 -15.86 4.88 -14.89
N GLN A 254 -16.02 5.41 -16.09
CA GLN A 254 -16.84 6.60 -16.31
C GLN A 254 -18.32 6.22 -16.45
N PRO A 255 -19.25 6.95 -15.79
CA PRO A 255 -20.68 6.68 -15.85
C PRO A 255 -21.27 6.89 -17.25
#